data_f5ac0f37453c9257b0a98a271c930591
#
_entry.id   f5ac0f37453c9257b0a98a271c930591
#
_cell.length_a   1.000
_cell.length_b   1.000
_cell.length_c   1.000
_cell.angle_alpha   90.00
_cell.angle_beta   90.00
_cell.angle_gamma   90.00
#
_symmetry.space_group_name_H-M   'P 1'
#
loop_
_entity.id
_entity.type
_entity.pdbx_description
1 polymer ?
#
loop_
_entity_poly.entity_id
_entity_poly.type
_entity_poly.pdbx_seq_one_letter_code
_entity_poly.pdbx_strand_id
1 'polypeptide(L)'
;MANSYTQLGFVKQADGENIGTWGDVLNEQLIDLLDDAIGGYVEVSVASGNVTLAFADGTADNNGRHAVVKFTGSPGTSRTVTFPNKQKTFYINNGSDGSIVCTAGTGAATVTILAGNKDIIYVDGSDEIHSVLTRTSVVLGTNTSGNILVADGNQFNSKAVGDLSEITSVAANDVLIAVDTSGGGLKKIARSTLVSGLAAGTMSDVVDDTSPQLGGNLDMNGQDIVTTSNANIDLLPNG
;
A
#
# COMPACT_ATOMS: atom_id res chain seq x y z
N MET A 1 -40.66 29.36 -23.55
CA MET A 1 -40.10 27.99 -23.46
C MET A 1 -39.56 27.82 -22.03
N ALA A 2 -39.76 26.68 -21.42
CA ALA A 2 -39.23 26.45 -20.08
C ALA A 2 -37.68 26.38 -20.07
N ASN A 3 -37.07 26.78 -18.98
CA ASN A 3 -35.63 26.60 -18.76
C ASN A 3 -35.22 25.12 -18.93
N SER A 4 -34.02 24.88 -19.39
CA SER A 4 -33.40 23.57 -19.43
C SER A 4 -32.13 23.57 -18.55
N TYR A 5 -31.55 22.41 -18.35
CA TYR A 5 -30.38 22.29 -17.45
C TYR A 5 -29.24 21.58 -18.15
N THR A 6 -28.03 21.89 -17.72
CA THR A 6 -26.81 21.14 -18.07
C THR A 6 -26.80 19.79 -17.40
N GLN A 7 -25.86 18.92 -17.74
CA GLN A 7 -25.66 17.64 -17.06
C GLN A 7 -25.34 17.80 -15.56
N LEU A 8 -24.69 18.90 -15.17
CA LEU A 8 -24.41 19.24 -13.77
C LEU A 8 -25.54 20.09 -13.14
N GLY A 9 -26.71 20.16 -13.76
CA GLY A 9 -27.87 20.81 -13.20
C GLY A 9 -27.85 22.35 -13.24
N PHE A 10 -26.94 22.96 -14.03
CA PHE A 10 -26.89 24.41 -14.19
C PHE A 10 -27.97 24.87 -15.13
N VAL A 11 -28.63 25.96 -14.80
CA VAL A 11 -29.72 26.50 -15.64
C VAL A 11 -29.22 26.97 -17.02
N LYS A 12 -29.97 26.62 -18.03
CA LYS A 12 -29.93 27.25 -19.36
C LYS A 12 -31.22 28.03 -19.49
N GLN A 13 -31.17 29.34 -19.37
CA GLN A 13 -32.34 30.17 -19.47
C GLN A 13 -32.90 30.13 -20.90
N ALA A 14 -34.20 29.91 -21.01
CA ALA A 14 -34.90 30.03 -22.27
C ALA A 14 -35.20 31.49 -22.56
N ASP A 15 -35.25 31.81 -23.83
CA ASP A 15 -35.59 33.16 -24.29
C ASP A 15 -37.02 33.54 -23.84
N GLY A 16 -37.16 34.72 -23.22
CA GLY A 16 -38.42 35.22 -22.69
C GLY A 16 -38.86 34.64 -21.33
N GLU A 17 -38.08 33.72 -20.74
CA GLU A 17 -38.34 33.21 -19.37
C GLU A 17 -37.70 34.09 -18.29
N ASN A 18 -38.18 33.93 -17.05
CA ASN A 18 -37.66 34.58 -15.84
C ASN A 18 -37.67 36.12 -15.94
N ILE A 19 -38.68 36.71 -16.61
CA ILE A 19 -38.81 38.17 -16.71
C ILE A 19 -38.94 38.79 -15.32
N GLY A 20 -38.00 39.66 -14.97
CA GLY A 20 -37.93 40.30 -13.66
C GLY A 20 -37.16 39.52 -12.56
N THR A 21 -36.84 38.23 -12.79
CA THR A 21 -36.13 37.36 -11.87
C THR A 21 -34.91 36.69 -12.49
N TRP A 22 -34.54 37.05 -13.72
CA TRP A 22 -33.45 36.39 -14.44
C TRP A 22 -32.10 36.49 -13.71
N GLY A 23 -31.87 37.59 -13.00
CA GLY A 23 -30.66 37.79 -12.22
C GLY A 23 -30.57 36.85 -11.02
N ASP A 24 -31.70 36.66 -10.34
CA ASP A 24 -31.77 35.72 -9.21
C ASP A 24 -31.55 34.29 -9.68
N VAL A 25 -32.24 33.90 -10.77
CA VAL A 25 -32.08 32.57 -11.39
C VAL A 25 -30.64 32.35 -11.86
N LEU A 26 -29.98 33.36 -12.45
CA LEU A 26 -28.59 33.26 -12.86
C LEU A 26 -27.65 33.07 -11.65
N ASN A 27 -27.86 33.86 -10.60
CA ASN A 27 -27.02 33.76 -9.38
C ASN A 27 -27.24 32.42 -8.71
N GLU A 28 -28.46 32.03 -8.39
CA GLU A 28 -28.79 30.87 -7.57
C GLU A 28 -28.66 29.53 -8.32
N GLN A 29 -29.00 29.51 -9.61
CA GLN A 29 -29.06 28.24 -10.38
C GLN A 29 -27.94 28.08 -11.40
N LEU A 30 -27.04 29.02 -11.51
CA LEU A 30 -25.81 28.88 -12.29
C LEU A 30 -24.56 29.20 -11.46
N ILE A 31 -24.43 30.42 -10.93
CA ILE A 31 -23.18 30.89 -10.32
C ILE A 31 -22.92 30.13 -9.04
N ASP A 32 -23.88 30.07 -8.10
CA ASP A 32 -23.73 29.37 -6.83
C ASP A 32 -23.50 27.87 -7.04
N LEU A 33 -24.23 27.26 -7.97
CA LEU A 33 -24.06 25.84 -8.29
C LEU A 33 -22.74 25.54 -8.98
N LEU A 34 -22.21 26.48 -9.76
CA LEU A 34 -20.89 26.35 -10.39
C LEU A 34 -19.77 26.44 -9.33
N ASP A 35 -19.92 27.35 -8.36
CA ASP A 35 -18.98 27.48 -7.25
C ASP A 35 -18.94 26.19 -6.43
N ASP A 36 -20.08 25.62 -6.07
CA ASP A 36 -20.18 24.32 -5.40
C ASP A 36 -19.52 23.19 -6.22
N ALA A 37 -19.72 23.19 -7.52
CA ALA A 37 -19.20 22.12 -8.38
C ALA A 37 -17.68 22.19 -8.57
N ILE A 38 -17.06 23.36 -8.44
CA ILE A 38 -15.63 23.60 -8.67
C ILE A 38 -14.87 23.62 -7.35
N GLY A 39 -15.36 24.37 -6.33
CA GLY A 39 -14.68 24.65 -5.08
C GLY A 39 -15.42 24.15 -3.84
N GLY A 40 -16.68 23.74 -3.97
CA GLY A 40 -17.54 23.41 -2.84
C GLY A 40 -17.04 22.23 -2.01
N TYR A 41 -17.22 22.37 -0.69
CA TYR A 41 -16.88 21.35 0.32
C TYR A 41 -18.13 20.99 1.12
N VAL A 42 -18.36 19.71 1.35
CA VAL A 42 -19.47 19.22 2.17
C VAL A 42 -19.03 18.08 3.08
N GLU A 43 -19.56 18.06 4.30
CA GLU A 43 -19.45 16.92 5.21
C GLU A 43 -20.73 16.09 5.19
N VAL A 44 -20.58 14.78 5.05
CA VAL A 44 -21.70 13.83 4.99
C VAL A 44 -21.50 12.77 6.05
N SER A 45 -22.45 12.66 6.98
CA SER A 45 -22.39 11.64 8.02
C SER A 45 -22.83 10.29 7.47
N VAL A 46 -22.02 9.26 7.73
CA VAL A 46 -22.31 7.86 7.42
C VAL A 46 -22.55 7.01 8.67
N ALA A 47 -22.72 7.65 9.83
CA ALA A 47 -22.86 6.96 11.12
C ALA A 47 -24.05 6.02 11.16
N SER A 48 -25.20 6.44 10.62
CA SER A 48 -26.48 5.72 10.77
C SER A 48 -26.82 4.76 9.63
N GLY A 49 -26.07 4.74 8.53
CA GLY A 49 -26.38 3.86 7.40
C GLY A 49 -25.69 4.23 6.09
N ASN A 50 -26.10 3.53 5.03
CA ASN A 50 -25.73 3.89 3.67
C ASN A 50 -26.34 5.24 3.28
N VAL A 51 -25.67 5.97 2.38
CA VAL A 51 -26.05 7.31 1.98
C VAL A 51 -26.17 7.38 0.47
N THR A 52 -27.19 8.07 -0.01
CA THR A 52 -27.29 8.52 -1.42
C THR A 52 -27.08 10.03 -1.44
N LEU A 53 -26.07 10.48 -2.19
CA LEU A 53 -25.80 11.91 -2.34
C LEU A 53 -26.90 12.55 -3.19
N ALA A 54 -27.50 13.61 -2.66
CA ALA A 54 -28.57 14.32 -3.35
C ALA A 54 -28.04 15.10 -4.55
N PHE A 55 -28.84 15.12 -5.62
CA PHE A 55 -28.57 15.91 -6.80
C PHE A 55 -29.91 16.27 -7.48
N ALA A 56 -30.16 17.56 -7.65
CA ALA A 56 -31.34 18.07 -8.36
C ALA A 56 -30.95 19.26 -9.24
N ASP A 57 -31.59 19.36 -10.38
CA ASP A 57 -31.35 20.43 -11.35
C ASP A 57 -31.82 21.79 -10.77
N GLY A 58 -31.02 22.84 -10.93
CA GLY A 58 -31.34 24.20 -10.52
C GLY A 58 -31.55 24.40 -9.03
N THR A 59 -31.11 23.47 -8.17
CA THR A 59 -31.34 23.53 -6.73
C THR A 59 -30.02 23.56 -5.98
N ALA A 60 -29.84 24.51 -5.05
CA ALA A 60 -28.74 24.55 -4.12
C ALA A 60 -28.81 23.40 -3.08
N ASP A 61 -27.82 23.30 -2.20
CA ASP A 61 -27.73 22.35 -1.08
C ASP A 61 -27.74 20.86 -1.47
N ASN A 62 -27.29 20.55 -2.67
CA ASN A 62 -27.12 19.18 -3.10
C ASN A 62 -25.70 18.68 -2.85
N ASN A 63 -25.52 17.85 -1.82
CA ASN A 63 -24.21 17.31 -1.43
C ASN A 63 -23.48 16.53 -2.55
N GLY A 64 -24.21 15.99 -3.53
CA GLY A 64 -23.64 15.33 -4.70
C GLY A 64 -23.09 16.27 -5.77
N ARG A 65 -23.21 17.61 -5.59
CA ARG A 65 -22.64 18.60 -6.52
C ARG A 65 -21.25 19.07 -6.08
N HIS A 66 -20.96 19.12 -4.79
CA HIS A 66 -19.71 19.63 -4.26
C HIS A 66 -18.48 18.93 -4.82
N ALA A 67 -17.40 19.68 -5.00
CA ALA A 67 -16.13 19.13 -5.50
C ALA A 67 -15.47 18.23 -4.47
N VAL A 68 -15.55 18.60 -3.19
CA VAL A 68 -14.92 17.88 -2.09
C VAL A 68 -16.01 17.33 -1.16
N VAL A 69 -16.01 16.02 -0.95
CA VAL A 69 -16.93 15.34 -0.04
C VAL A 69 -16.11 14.67 1.07
N LYS A 70 -16.37 15.06 2.32
CA LYS A 70 -15.82 14.41 3.49
C LYS A 70 -16.88 13.55 4.16
N PHE A 71 -16.60 12.28 4.31
CA PHE A 71 -17.43 11.38 5.10
C PHE A 71 -17.01 11.42 6.55
N THR A 72 -18.00 11.49 7.46
CA THR A 72 -17.80 11.60 8.91
C THR A 72 -18.66 10.60 9.66
N GLY A 73 -18.34 10.40 10.94
CA GLY A 73 -19.08 9.52 11.83
C GLY A 73 -18.36 8.22 12.14
N SER A 74 -18.94 7.43 13.03
CA SER A 74 -18.39 6.17 13.52
C SER A 74 -19.34 5.01 13.20
N PRO A 75 -19.42 4.58 11.94
CA PRO A 75 -20.28 3.48 11.54
C PRO A 75 -19.84 2.11 12.07
N GLY A 76 -18.57 1.93 12.47
CA GLY A 76 -17.98 0.68 12.94
C GLY A 76 -17.95 -0.45 11.90
N THR A 77 -18.40 -0.20 10.67
CA THR A 77 -18.48 -1.16 9.57
C THR A 77 -18.44 -0.41 8.23
N SER A 78 -18.30 -1.15 7.14
CA SER A 78 -18.35 -0.57 5.80
C SER A 78 -19.72 0.05 5.51
N ARG A 79 -19.73 1.19 4.79
CA ARG A 79 -20.93 1.88 4.30
C ARG A 79 -20.87 2.08 2.80
N THR A 80 -22.02 1.92 2.16
CA THR A 80 -22.16 2.26 0.73
C THR A 80 -22.62 3.70 0.59
N VAL A 81 -21.95 4.44 -0.28
CA VAL A 81 -22.36 5.78 -0.69
C VAL A 81 -22.63 5.78 -2.20
N THR A 82 -23.87 6.11 -2.55
CA THR A 82 -24.28 6.21 -3.95
C THR A 82 -24.12 7.64 -4.43
N PHE A 83 -23.29 7.82 -5.44
CA PHE A 83 -23.05 9.10 -6.11
C PHE A 83 -24.08 9.33 -7.22
N PRO A 84 -24.38 10.60 -7.56
CA PRO A 84 -25.20 10.92 -8.72
C PRO A 84 -24.57 10.36 -10.00
N ASN A 85 -25.39 9.78 -10.88
CA ASN A 85 -24.92 9.32 -12.20
C ASN A 85 -24.74 10.51 -13.15
N LYS A 86 -23.72 11.32 -12.89
CA LYS A 86 -23.37 12.52 -13.66
C LYS A 86 -21.86 12.53 -13.91
N GLN A 87 -21.43 12.92 -15.10
CA GLN A 87 -20.00 13.05 -15.42
C GLN A 87 -19.34 14.10 -14.52
N LYS A 88 -18.64 13.64 -13.49
CA LYS A 88 -18.03 14.52 -12.51
C LYS A 88 -16.90 13.85 -11.77
N THR A 89 -15.87 14.62 -11.46
CA THR A 89 -14.77 14.25 -10.56
C THR A 89 -15.07 14.74 -9.15
N PHE A 90 -14.76 13.91 -8.16
CA PHE A 90 -14.88 14.21 -6.74
C PHE A 90 -13.55 13.96 -6.02
N TYR A 91 -13.22 14.86 -5.10
CA TYR A 91 -12.16 14.66 -4.11
C TYR A 91 -12.80 14.11 -2.84
N ILE A 92 -12.44 12.90 -2.46
CA ILE A 92 -13.05 12.21 -1.32
C ILE A 92 -12.08 12.17 -0.14
N ASN A 93 -12.61 12.50 1.03
CA ASN A 93 -11.93 12.34 2.31
C ASN A 93 -12.77 11.43 3.21
N ASN A 94 -12.36 10.18 3.39
CA ASN A 94 -13.02 9.31 4.34
C ASN A 94 -12.48 9.56 5.75
N GLY A 95 -13.10 10.47 6.49
CA GLY A 95 -12.80 10.76 7.89
C GLY A 95 -13.61 9.90 8.89
N SER A 96 -14.33 8.88 8.41
CA SER A 96 -15.04 7.93 9.27
C SER A 96 -14.13 6.78 9.73
N ASP A 97 -14.57 5.99 10.68
CA ASP A 97 -13.88 4.79 11.17
C ASP A 97 -14.19 3.52 10.36
N GLY A 98 -15.09 3.60 9.37
CA GLY A 98 -15.43 2.50 8.46
C GLY A 98 -14.96 2.74 7.02
N SER A 99 -14.84 1.67 6.24
CA SER A 99 -14.58 1.78 4.80
C SER A 99 -15.81 2.33 4.07
N ILE A 100 -15.60 3.16 3.06
CA ILE A 100 -16.65 3.67 2.18
C ILE A 100 -16.57 2.96 0.83
N VAL A 101 -17.66 2.29 0.46
CA VAL A 101 -17.84 1.73 -0.88
C VAL A 101 -18.63 2.74 -1.70
N CYS A 102 -17.93 3.43 -2.60
CA CYS A 102 -18.53 4.38 -3.54
C CYS A 102 -19.11 3.62 -4.72
N THR A 103 -20.33 3.95 -5.12
CA THR A 103 -21.01 3.44 -6.32
C THR A 103 -21.71 4.59 -7.03
N ALA A 104 -22.04 4.44 -8.31
CA ALA A 104 -22.83 5.41 -9.06
C ALA A 104 -24.06 4.73 -9.63
N GLY A 105 -25.22 5.37 -9.48
CA GLY A 105 -26.47 4.84 -10.00
C GLY A 105 -26.73 3.39 -9.61
N THR A 106 -26.95 2.53 -10.61
CA THR A 106 -27.19 1.08 -10.47
C THR A 106 -25.98 0.24 -10.94
N GLY A 107 -24.85 0.87 -11.27
CA GLY A 107 -23.68 0.23 -11.84
C GLY A 107 -22.98 -0.75 -10.89
N ALA A 108 -22.24 -1.68 -11.46
CA ALA A 108 -21.51 -2.72 -10.74
C ALA A 108 -20.11 -2.28 -10.29
N ALA A 109 -19.51 -1.30 -10.95
CA ALA A 109 -18.20 -0.79 -10.58
C ALA A 109 -18.28 -0.04 -9.24
N THR A 110 -17.34 -0.32 -8.37
CA THR A 110 -17.22 0.32 -7.05
C THR A 110 -15.80 0.73 -6.78
N VAL A 111 -15.64 1.81 -6.01
CA VAL A 111 -14.35 2.24 -5.46
C VAL A 111 -14.43 2.19 -3.95
N THR A 112 -13.55 1.42 -3.32
CA THR A 112 -13.51 1.33 -1.85
C THR A 112 -12.42 2.23 -1.30
N ILE A 113 -12.80 3.14 -0.41
CA ILE A 113 -11.91 4.07 0.29
C ILE A 113 -11.85 3.66 1.77
N LEU A 114 -10.69 3.19 2.22
CA LEU A 114 -10.51 2.75 3.60
C LEU A 114 -10.65 3.90 4.59
N ALA A 115 -10.94 3.58 5.86
CA ALA A 115 -11.01 4.55 6.95
C ALA A 115 -9.75 5.44 7.01
N GLY A 116 -9.94 6.74 7.16
CA GLY A 116 -8.88 7.73 7.20
C GLY A 116 -8.19 8.05 5.86
N ASN A 117 -8.54 7.38 4.78
CA ASN A 117 -7.91 7.58 3.47
C ASN A 117 -8.65 8.62 2.62
N LYS A 118 -7.94 9.09 1.60
CA LYS A 118 -8.46 10.04 0.59
C LYS A 118 -8.29 9.45 -0.79
N ASP A 119 -9.17 9.84 -1.72
CA ASP A 119 -9.08 9.45 -3.12
C ASP A 119 -9.65 10.54 -4.04
N ILE A 120 -9.33 10.43 -5.32
CA ILE A 120 -9.98 11.18 -6.38
C ILE A 120 -10.72 10.16 -7.23
N ILE A 121 -12.03 10.33 -7.33
CA ILE A 121 -12.88 9.45 -8.12
C ILE A 121 -13.59 10.25 -9.21
N TYR A 122 -14.01 9.59 -10.29
CA TYR A 122 -14.93 10.17 -11.26
C TYR A 122 -16.07 9.22 -11.57
N VAL A 123 -17.23 9.80 -11.80
CA VAL A 123 -18.42 9.12 -12.34
C VAL A 123 -18.51 9.43 -13.83
N ASP A 124 -18.69 8.43 -14.66
CA ASP A 124 -18.68 8.58 -16.12
C ASP A 124 -20.03 8.94 -16.72
N GLY A 125 -21.09 8.93 -15.90
CA GLY A 125 -22.47 9.19 -16.33
C GLY A 125 -23.17 7.97 -16.95
N SER A 126 -22.53 6.79 -16.89
CA SER A 126 -23.07 5.51 -17.38
C SER A 126 -23.18 4.48 -16.26
N ASP A 127 -23.54 4.93 -15.07
CA ASP A 127 -23.62 4.14 -13.83
C ASP A 127 -22.28 3.55 -13.34
N GLU A 128 -21.14 4.03 -13.86
CA GLU A 128 -19.83 3.54 -13.48
C GLU A 128 -19.04 4.60 -12.70
N ILE A 129 -18.27 4.14 -11.72
CA ILE A 129 -17.40 4.96 -10.87
C ILE A 129 -15.98 4.40 -10.87
N HIS A 130 -15.01 5.31 -10.98
CA HIS A 130 -13.61 4.94 -11.14
C HIS A 130 -12.72 5.73 -10.19
N SER A 131 -11.66 5.14 -9.67
CA SER A 131 -10.57 5.87 -9.03
C SER A 131 -9.66 6.47 -10.12
N VAL A 132 -9.39 7.77 -10.03
CA VAL A 132 -8.44 8.47 -10.92
C VAL A 132 -7.00 8.13 -10.52
N LEU A 133 -6.78 7.95 -9.23
CA LEU A 133 -5.51 7.48 -8.74
C LEU A 133 -5.45 5.99 -9.05
N THR A 134 -4.92 5.64 -10.22
CA THR A 134 -4.41 4.28 -10.42
C THR A 134 -3.35 4.08 -9.36
N ARG A 135 -3.81 3.72 -8.17
CA ARG A 135 -2.90 3.13 -7.21
C ARG A 135 -2.47 1.84 -7.88
N THR A 136 -1.29 1.85 -8.47
CA THR A 136 -0.44 0.69 -8.35
C THR A 136 -0.24 0.60 -6.84
N SER A 137 -1.30 0.17 -6.17
CA SER A 137 -1.25 0.00 -4.74
C SER A 137 -0.20 -1.05 -4.55
N VAL A 138 0.78 -0.73 -3.76
CA VAL A 138 1.33 -1.75 -2.89
C VAL A 138 0.12 -2.22 -2.09
N VAL A 139 -0.75 -3.01 -2.71
CA VAL A 139 -1.76 -3.77 -2.03
C VAL A 139 -0.96 -4.83 -1.32
N LEU A 140 -0.56 -4.47 -0.12
CA LEU A 140 -0.17 -5.45 0.86
C LEU A 140 -1.44 -6.25 1.15
N GLY A 141 -1.73 -7.21 0.28
CA GLY A 141 -2.71 -8.24 0.61
C GLY A 141 -2.26 -8.80 1.94
N THR A 142 -3.14 -8.80 2.92
CA THR A 142 -2.92 -9.25 4.29
C THR A 142 -1.48 -9.09 4.77
N ASN A 143 -1.19 -7.95 5.41
CA ASN A 143 0.10 -7.72 6.05
C ASN A 143 0.18 -8.62 7.30
N THR A 144 0.60 -9.85 7.10
CA THR A 144 0.76 -10.83 8.19
C THR A 144 2.07 -10.54 8.92
N SER A 145 2.02 -10.45 10.25
CA SER A 145 3.21 -10.28 11.08
C SER A 145 4.24 -11.38 10.78
N GLY A 146 5.48 -11.00 10.54
CA GLY A 146 6.57 -11.92 10.20
C GLY A 146 6.77 -12.17 8.70
N ASN A 147 5.90 -11.64 7.83
CA ASN A 147 6.10 -11.69 6.40
C ASN A 147 7.06 -10.59 5.92
N ILE A 148 7.68 -10.84 4.79
CA ILE A 148 8.51 -9.88 4.04
C ILE A 148 7.81 -9.47 2.74
N LEU A 149 8.15 -8.29 2.26
CA LEU A 149 7.69 -7.78 0.96
C LEU A 149 8.66 -8.23 -0.13
N VAL A 150 8.17 -8.98 -1.08
CA VAL A 150 8.95 -9.46 -2.23
C VAL A 150 8.37 -8.87 -3.51
N ALA A 151 9.22 -8.20 -4.30
CA ALA A 151 8.84 -7.71 -5.61
C ALA A 151 8.86 -8.88 -6.63
N ASP A 152 7.81 -8.99 -7.45
CA ASP A 152 7.72 -9.99 -8.54
C ASP A 152 7.93 -9.37 -9.94
N GLY A 153 8.31 -8.10 -10.01
CA GLY A 153 8.47 -7.33 -11.24
C GLY A 153 7.27 -6.47 -11.60
N ASN A 154 6.08 -6.76 -11.05
CA ASN A 154 4.86 -6.00 -11.28
C ASN A 154 4.32 -5.37 -9.99
N GLN A 155 4.45 -6.06 -8.87
CA GLN A 155 3.90 -5.65 -7.58
C GLN A 155 4.75 -6.17 -6.42
N PHE A 156 4.46 -5.69 -5.22
CA PHE A 156 5.01 -6.23 -3.98
C PHE A 156 4.02 -7.22 -3.37
N ASN A 157 4.50 -8.40 -3.04
CA ASN A 157 3.72 -9.45 -2.38
C ASN A 157 4.21 -9.65 -0.95
N SER A 158 3.28 -9.81 -0.01
CA SER A 158 3.58 -10.23 1.35
C SER A 158 3.79 -11.75 1.35
N LYS A 159 5.01 -12.21 1.67
CA LYS A 159 5.33 -13.65 1.74
C LYS A 159 5.91 -14.02 3.09
N ALA A 160 5.49 -15.15 3.62
CA ALA A 160 6.19 -15.74 4.76
C ALA A 160 7.61 -16.18 4.32
N VAL A 161 8.57 -16.07 5.23
CA VAL A 161 9.95 -16.48 4.95
C VAL A 161 10.02 -17.96 4.55
N GLY A 162 9.17 -18.81 5.14
CA GLY A 162 9.08 -20.23 4.79
C GLY A 162 8.53 -20.56 3.40
N ASP A 163 7.89 -19.58 2.75
CA ASP A 163 7.35 -19.73 1.37
C ASP A 163 8.34 -19.27 0.30
N LEU A 164 9.53 -18.85 0.69
CA LEU A 164 10.60 -18.56 -0.26
C LEU A 164 11.24 -19.85 -0.74
N SER A 165 11.65 -19.85 -2.01
CA SER A 165 12.41 -20.97 -2.56
C SER A 165 13.74 -21.14 -1.84
N GLU A 166 14.07 -22.35 -1.43
CA GLU A 166 15.33 -22.66 -0.79
C GLU A 166 16.50 -22.58 -1.79
N ILE A 167 17.59 -21.99 -1.35
CA ILE A 167 18.87 -22.05 -2.06
C ILE A 167 19.59 -23.32 -1.63
N THR A 168 19.65 -24.32 -2.49
CA THR A 168 20.32 -25.61 -2.22
C THR A 168 21.82 -25.57 -2.46
N SER A 169 22.33 -24.58 -3.20
CA SER A 169 23.76 -24.37 -3.45
C SER A 169 24.07 -22.88 -3.36
N VAL A 170 24.87 -22.48 -2.38
CA VAL A 170 25.18 -21.07 -2.10
C VAL A 170 26.48 -20.68 -2.80
N ALA A 171 26.40 -19.75 -3.76
CA ALA A 171 27.57 -19.18 -4.44
C ALA A 171 28.31 -18.17 -3.53
N ALA A 172 29.59 -17.90 -3.83
CA ALA A 172 30.42 -16.99 -3.02
C ALA A 172 29.91 -15.55 -3.00
N ASN A 173 29.19 -15.13 -4.06
CA ASN A 173 28.61 -13.80 -4.21
C ASN A 173 27.13 -13.69 -3.78
N ASP A 174 26.52 -14.78 -3.33
CA ASP A 174 25.20 -14.72 -2.73
C ASP A 174 25.23 -13.85 -1.47
N VAL A 175 24.13 -13.15 -1.22
CA VAL A 175 24.06 -12.16 -0.15
C VAL A 175 22.96 -12.47 0.85
N LEU A 176 23.26 -12.18 2.11
CA LEU A 176 22.30 -12.18 3.22
C LEU A 176 22.00 -10.73 3.60
N ILE A 177 20.79 -10.48 4.06
CA ILE A 177 20.40 -9.18 4.60
C ILE A 177 20.56 -9.23 6.11
N ALA A 178 21.26 -8.24 6.66
CA ALA A 178 21.43 -8.07 8.10
C ALA A 178 21.15 -6.63 8.53
N VAL A 179 20.76 -6.47 9.80
CA VAL A 179 20.67 -5.15 10.43
C VAL A 179 22.04 -4.83 11.05
N ASP A 180 22.69 -3.79 10.56
CA ASP A 180 23.91 -3.26 11.16
C ASP A 180 23.55 -2.34 12.32
N THR A 181 23.76 -2.79 13.54
CA THR A 181 23.47 -2.03 14.76
C THR A 181 24.52 -0.95 15.05
N SER A 182 25.71 -1.05 14.50
CA SER A 182 26.82 -0.10 14.69
C SER A 182 26.84 1.01 13.63
N GLY A 183 26.53 0.67 12.39
CA GLY A 183 26.52 1.60 11.26
C GLY A 183 25.13 2.04 10.78
N GLY A 184 24.07 1.54 11.43
CA GLY A 184 22.66 1.86 11.16
C GLY A 184 22.10 1.28 9.85
N GLY A 185 20.90 0.70 9.94
CA GLY A 185 20.08 0.27 8.81
C GLY A 185 20.37 -1.13 8.26
N LEU A 186 19.66 -1.46 7.18
CA LEU A 186 19.81 -2.74 6.48
C LEU A 186 21.08 -2.75 5.62
N LYS A 187 21.88 -3.79 5.78
CA LYS A 187 23.10 -4.04 5.00
C LYS A 187 23.04 -5.42 4.35
N LYS A 188 23.76 -5.58 3.26
CA LYS A 188 24.01 -6.90 2.69
C LYS A 188 25.35 -7.45 3.21
N ILE A 189 25.39 -8.74 3.51
CA ILE A 189 26.61 -9.46 3.81
C ILE A 189 26.80 -10.52 2.71
N ALA A 190 27.93 -10.49 2.01
CA ALA A 190 28.26 -11.56 1.08
C ALA A 190 28.58 -12.85 1.84
N ARG A 191 28.25 -14.00 1.28
CA ARG A 191 28.60 -15.31 1.88
C ARG A 191 30.09 -15.41 2.21
N SER A 192 30.96 -14.94 1.29
CA SER A 192 32.41 -14.94 1.52
C SER A 192 32.83 -14.15 2.77
N THR A 193 32.20 -13.01 3.03
CA THR A 193 32.45 -12.19 4.22
C THR A 193 31.96 -12.90 5.49
N LEU A 194 30.78 -13.52 5.46
CA LEU A 194 30.23 -14.24 6.58
C LEU A 194 31.10 -15.44 6.95
N VAL A 195 31.50 -16.23 5.94
CA VAL A 195 32.35 -17.42 6.14
C VAL A 195 33.75 -17.04 6.62
N SER A 196 34.35 -15.96 6.09
CA SER A 196 35.65 -15.48 6.55
C SER A 196 35.63 -15.03 8.02
N GLY A 197 34.51 -14.42 8.45
CA GLY A 197 34.32 -14.05 9.85
C GLY A 197 34.13 -15.26 10.79
N LEU A 198 33.55 -16.34 10.31
CA LEU A 198 33.37 -17.60 11.02
C LEU A 198 34.68 -18.43 11.02
N ALA A 199 35.40 -18.39 9.90
CA ALA A 199 36.65 -19.14 9.74
C ALA A 199 37.82 -18.61 10.61
N ALA A 200 37.73 -17.38 11.10
CA ALA A 200 38.70 -16.83 12.05
C ALA A 200 38.73 -17.56 13.41
N GLY A 201 37.76 -18.45 13.67
CA GLY A 201 37.69 -19.27 14.90
C GLY A 201 37.51 -20.78 14.63
N THR A 202 37.40 -21.23 13.35
CA THR A 202 37.29 -22.65 13.00
C THR A 202 38.35 -22.99 11.97
N MET A 203 39.29 -23.85 12.36
CA MET A 203 40.32 -24.36 11.44
C MET A 203 39.63 -25.14 10.31
N SER A 204 39.96 -24.82 9.06
CA SER A 204 39.59 -25.65 7.90
C SER A 204 40.51 -26.89 7.81
N ASP A 205 41.71 -26.79 8.35
CA ASP A 205 42.68 -27.86 8.43
C ASP A 205 43.62 -27.59 9.64
N VAL A 206 44.13 -28.64 10.27
CA VAL A 206 45.11 -28.57 11.36
C VAL A 206 46.42 -27.93 10.90
N VAL A 207 46.76 -28.01 9.63
CA VAL A 207 47.93 -27.41 9.01
C VAL A 207 47.94 -25.87 9.08
N ASP A 208 46.76 -25.25 9.14
CA ASP A 208 46.62 -23.80 9.20
C ASP A 208 46.88 -23.22 10.62
N ASP A 209 46.92 -24.08 11.62
CA ASP A 209 47.23 -23.68 13.00
C ASP A 209 48.71 -23.93 13.29
N THR A 210 49.46 -22.85 13.51
CA THR A 210 50.86 -22.90 13.82
C THR A 210 51.16 -23.32 15.31
N SER A 211 50.12 -23.42 16.12
CA SER A 211 50.18 -23.83 17.53
C SER A 211 48.96 -24.63 17.96
N PRO A 212 48.67 -25.75 17.30
CA PRO A 212 47.45 -26.51 17.56
C PRO A 212 47.40 -27.02 18.99
N GLN A 213 46.32 -26.67 19.72
CA GLN A 213 46.06 -27.15 21.06
C GLN A 213 44.80 -28.01 21.06
N LEU A 214 44.93 -29.24 21.55
CA LEU A 214 43.80 -30.14 21.75
C LEU A 214 43.24 -29.93 23.17
N GLY A 215 41.97 -29.53 23.27
CA GLY A 215 41.28 -29.31 24.55
C GLY A 215 40.96 -30.59 25.33
N GLY A 216 41.37 -31.76 24.81
CA GLY A 216 41.17 -33.08 25.39
C GLY A 216 42.08 -34.11 24.75
N ASN A 217 41.83 -35.38 25.01
CA ASN A 217 42.59 -36.49 24.42
C ASN A 217 42.42 -36.52 22.90
N LEU A 218 43.53 -36.79 22.18
CA LEU A 218 43.46 -37.06 20.74
C LEU A 218 42.99 -38.51 20.53
N ASP A 219 41.80 -38.68 20.03
CA ASP A 219 41.28 -39.98 19.58
C ASP A 219 41.51 -40.10 18.06
N MET A 220 42.34 -41.01 17.66
CA MET A 220 42.68 -41.26 16.25
C MET A 220 41.65 -42.13 15.52
N ASN A 221 40.61 -42.57 16.18
CA ASN A 221 39.51 -43.37 15.60
C ASN A 221 40.04 -44.54 14.75
N GLY A 222 41.08 -45.24 15.24
CA GLY A 222 41.69 -46.40 14.55
C GLY A 222 42.66 -46.06 13.43
N GLN A 223 43.03 -44.77 13.24
CA GLN A 223 44.04 -44.34 12.26
C GLN A 223 45.41 -44.16 12.94
N ASP A 224 46.47 -44.26 12.16
CA ASP A 224 47.86 -44.13 12.61
C ASP A 224 48.31 -42.65 12.57
N ILE A 225 49.23 -42.27 13.45
CA ILE A 225 50.03 -41.06 13.34
C ILE A 225 51.24 -41.37 12.48
N VAL A 226 51.30 -40.83 11.25
CA VAL A 226 52.36 -41.09 10.31
C VAL A 226 53.08 -39.82 9.90
N THR A 227 54.35 -39.89 9.57
CA THR A 227 55.11 -38.82 8.91
C THR A 227 55.32 -39.20 7.44
N THR A 228 55.11 -38.23 6.55
CA THR A 228 55.21 -38.45 5.08
C THR A 228 56.63 -38.37 4.55
N SER A 229 57.64 -38.00 5.34
CA SER A 229 58.99 -37.70 4.89
C SER A 229 60.11 -38.29 5.82
N ASN A 230 59.87 -39.43 6.42
CA ASN A 230 60.87 -40.05 7.38
C ASN A 230 61.27 -39.13 8.54
N ALA A 231 60.45 -38.16 8.90
CA ALA A 231 60.66 -37.32 10.06
C ALA A 231 60.27 -38.08 11.33
N ASN A 232 60.91 -37.75 12.45
CA ASN A 232 60.57 -38.34 13.74
C ASN A 232 59.23 -37.84 14.24
N ILE A 233 58.52 -38.68 14.96
CA ILE A 233 57.39 -38.27 15.80
C ILE A 233 57.94 -38.14 17.23
N ASP A 234 58.15 -36.92 17.68
CA ASP A 234 58.63 -36.64 19.01
C ASP A 234 57.42 -36.39 19.97
N LEU A 235 57.24 -37.31 20.89
CA LEU A 235 56.28 -37.16 21.98
C LEU A 235 57.05 -36.67 23.23
N LEU A 236 57.03 -35.36 23.41
CA LEU A 236 57.69 -34.72 24.52
C LEU A 236 56.70 -34.41 25.65
N PRO A 237 56.65 -35.16 26.75
CA PRO A 237 55.85 -34.81 27.89
C PRO A 237 56.34 -33.51 28.49
N ASN A 238 55.46 -32.52 28.62
CA ASN A 238 55.76 -31.33 29.39
C ASN A 238 55.52 -31.67 30.86
N GLY A 239 56.61 -32.07 31.52
CA GLY A 239 56.60 -32.47 32.91
C GLY A 239 56.77 -31.33 33.90
#